data_3b433c57b21b04bf2fcc9b4f2ac4e8b7
#
_entry.id   3b433c57b21b04bf2fcc9b4f2ac4e8b7
#
_cell.length_a   1.000
_cell.length_b   1.000
_cell.length_c   1.000
_cell.angle_alpha   90.00
_cell.angle_beta   90.00
_cell.angle_gamma   90.00
#
_symmetry.space_group_name_H-M   'P 1'
#
loop_
_entity.id
_entity.type
_entity.pdbx_description
1 polymer ?
#
loop_
_entity_poly.entity_id
_entity_poly.type
_entity_poly.pdbx_seq_one_letter_code
_entity_poly.pdbx_strand_id
1 'polypeptide(L)'
;MNAHQNTDLGVSLKQSRSGLRDDHRRSLMRTIFLVTSVALIGFGSLQFLNDQFFLATVEFTISGLLFLGRFRLRATSHLERWIYGYLIFIFSFIFLVLIMPKASITAYVWILMFPVLSYLLLGKRGGFWLSAPFLAVGCLIYAFSVDSFISALAIINLLNLVLCAALMLAFVHVYETRREEAELKLFMMAQSDSLTGLANQASFHSTLIRTIAECDRNGSGFALVIMDVDHFKRVNATMGHGA
;
A
#
# COMPACT_ATOMS: atom_id res chain seq x y z
N MET A 1 -25.75 24.09 -12.88
CA MET A 1 -26.29 22.92 -12.10
C MET A 1 -25.35 21.72 -12.07
N ASN A 2 -24.18 21.74 -12.77
CA ASN A 2 -23.31 20.58 -12.91
C ASN A 2 -22.13 20.45 -11.93
N ALA A 3 -21.81 21.48 -11.13
CA ALA A 3 -20.64 21.43 -10.25
C ALA A 3 -20.90 20.65 -8.94
N HIS A 4 -22.09 20.74 -8.36
CA HIS A 4 -22.44 20.01 -7.12
C HIS A 4 -22.62 18.51 -7.35
N GLN A 5 -23.20 18.08 -8.47
CA GLN A 5 -23.35 16.65 -8.79
C GLN A 5 -22.01 15.95 -9.01
N ASN A 6 -21.03 16.61 -9.62
CA ASN A 6 -19.69 16.04 -9.79
C ASN A 6 -18.93 15.91 -8.47
N THR A 7 -19.19 16.77 -7.50
CA THR A 7 -18.53 16.72 -6.19
C THR A 7 -19.04 15.54 -5.35
N ASP A 8 -20.35 15.28 -5.36
CA ASP A 8 -20.97 14.21 -4.58
C ASP A 8 -20.68 12.82 -5.16
N LEU A 9 -20.69 12.70 -6.49
CA LEU A 9 -20.24 11.47 -7.17
C LEU A 9 -18.78 11.16 -6.80
N GLY A 10 -17.91 12.16 -6.85
CA GLY A 10 -16.51 12.05 -6.49
C GLY A 10 -16.26 11.61 -5.04
N VAL A 11 -17.07 12.09 -4.10
CA VAL A 11 -16.96 11.71 -2.68
C VAL A 11 -17.38 10.25 -2.46
N SER A 12 -18.45 9.80 -3.09
CA SER A 12 -18.93 8.41 -2.98
C SER A 12 -17.98 7.40 -3.59
N LEU A 13 -17.47 7.74 -4.77
CA LEU A 13 -16.47 6.93 -5.46
C LEU A 13 -15.20 6.77 -4.60
N LYS A 14 -14.82 7.86 -3.93
CA LYS A 14 -13.67 7.89 -3.03
C LYS A 14 -13.90 7.02 -1.77
N GLN A 15 -15.12 6.97 -1.26
CA GLN A 15 -15.46 6.20 -0.06
C GLN A 15 -15.57 4.69 -0.34
N SER A 16 -16.17 4.28 -1.46
CA SER A 16 -16.17 2.88 -1.91
C SER A 16 -14.76 2.39 -2.23
N ARG A 17 -13.96 3.23 -2.87
CA ARG A 17 -12.55 2.95 -3.18
C ARG A 17 -11.71 2.82 -1.91
N SER A 18 -11.95 3.65 -0.88
CA SER A 18 -11.22 3.56 0.39
C SER A 18 -11.50 2.25 1.13
N GLY A 19 -12.74 1.77 1.15
CA GLY A 19 -13.12 0.51 1.78
C GLY A 19 -12.41 -0.70 1.12
N LEU A 20 -12.47 -0.82 -0.22
CA LEU A 20 -11.78 -1.88 -0.96
C LEU A 20 -10.25 -1.85 -0.77
N ARG A 21 -9.68 -0.65 -0.72
CA ARG A 21 -8.25 -0.45 -0.47
C ARG A 21 -7.85 -0.89 0.94
N ASP A 22 -8.67 -0.62 1.94
CA ASP A 22 -8.39 -1.00 3.32
C ASP A 22 -8.48 -2.52 3.51
N ASP A 23 -9.43 -3.20 2.88
CA ASP A 23 -9.53 -4.65 2.91
C ASP A 23 -8.34 -5.33 2.24
N HIS A 24 -7.90 -4.80 1.10
CA HIS A 24 -6.70 -5.28 0.43
C HIS A 24 -5.44 -5.08 1.28
N ARG A 25 -5.24 -3.88 1.84
CA ARG A 25 -4.12 -3.58 2.75
C ARG A 25 -4.14 -4.47 4.00
N ARG A 26 -5.30 -4.74 4.55
CA ARG A 26 -5.48 -5.64 5.68
C ARG A 26 -5.05 -7.08 5.35
N SER A 27 -5.43 -7.57 4.18
CA SER A 27 -5.01 -8.88 3.68
C SER A 27 -3.51 -8.95 3.48
N LEU A 28 -2.93 -7.95 2.81
CA LEU A 28 -1.48 -7.84 2.61
C LEU A 28 -0.71 -7.80 3.93
N MET A 29 -1.15 -6.97 4.88
CA MET A 29 -0.52 -6.84 6.19
C MET A 29 -0.49 -8.17 6.94
N ARG A 30 -1.58 -8.94 6.88
CA ARG A 30 -1.65 -10.29 7.50
C ARG A 30 -0.69 -11.28 6.85
N THR A 31 -0.53 -11.21 5.53
CA THR A 31 0.43 -12.04 4.79
C THR A 31 1.85 -11.63 5.13
N ILE A 32 2.16 -10.33 5.15
CA ILE A 32 3.48 -9.81 5.51
C ILE A 32 3.84 -10.22 6.95
N PHE A 33 2.93 -10.11 7.91
CA PHE A 33 3.17 -10.56 9.29
C PHE A 33 3.53 -12.03 9.35
N LEU A 34 2.84 -12.88 8.58
CA LEU A 34 3.16 -14.30 8.53
C LEU A 34 4.53 -14.57 7.93
N VAL A 35 4.81 -13.96 6.75
CA VAL A 35 6.08 -14.15 6.05
C VAL A 35 7.26 -13.65 6.89
N THR A 36 7.13 -12.46 7.48
CA THR A 36 8.17 -11.91 8.37
C THR A 36 8.36 -12.79 9.62
N SER A 37 7.27 -13.29 10.21
CA SER A 37 7.34 -14.20 11.37
C SER A 37 8.10 -15.49 11.03
N VAL A 38 7.79 -16.11 9.88
CA VAL A 38 8.50 -17.33 9.43
C VAL A 38 9.98 -17.05 9.15
N ALA A 39 10.28 -15.92 8.48
CA ALA A 39 11.66 -15.54 8.21
C ALA A 39 12.46 -15.32 9.51
N LEU A 40 11.88 -14.63 10.50
CA LEU A 40 12.52 -14.41 11.80
C LEU A 40 12.74 -15.71 12.59
N ILE A 41 11.87 -16.72 12.47
CA ILE A 41 12.13 -18.05 13.04
C ILE A 41 13.35 -18.67 12.38
N GLY A 42 13.46 -18.61 11.05
CA GLY A 42 14.61 -19.13 10.33
C GLY A 42 15.92 -18.46 10.74
N PHE A 43 15.96 -17.12 10.74
CA PHE A 43 17.14 -16.36 11.17
C PHE A 43 17.45 -16.57 12.65
N GLY A 44 16.47 -16.54 13.54
CA GLY A 44 16.64 -16.80 14.97
C GLY A 44 17.23 -18.18 15.24
N SER A 45 16.81 -19.20 14.49
CA SER A 45 17.39 -20.54 14.59
C SER A 45 18.86 -20.57 14.16
N LEU A 46 19.22 -19.86 13.08
CA LEU A 46 20.61 -19.74 12.63
C LEU A 46 21.45 -18.94 13.64
N GLN A 47 20.93 -17.86 14.20
CA GLN A 47 21.61 -17.08 15.23
C GLN A 47 21.84 -17.90 16.51
N PHE A 48 20.85 -18.71 16.89
CA PHE A 48 20.98 -19.62 18.03
C PHE A 48 22.11 -20.64 17.83
N LEU A 49 22.22 -21.22 16.63
CA LEU A 49 23.29 -22.15 16.27
C LEU A 49 24.68 -21.48 16.20
N ASN A 50 24.72 -20.16 16.01
CA ASN A 50 25.97 -19.37 16.00
C ASN A 50 26.28 -18.69 17.34
N ASP A 51 25.70 -19.19 18.45
CA ASP A 51 25.91 -18.68 19.82
C ASP A 51 25.51 -17.20 20.02
N GLN A 52 24.66 -16.66 19.12
CA GLN A 52 24.13 -15.30 19.22
C GLN A 52 22.77 -15.29 19.96
N PHE A 53 22.76 -15.78 21.20
CA PHE A 53 21.53 -16.02 21.97
C PHE A 53 20.66 -14.77 22.17
N PHE A 54 21.28 -13.60 22.33
CA PHE A 54 20.53 -12.35 22.48
C PHE A 54 19.71 -12.06 21.23
N LEU A 55 20.33 -12.09 20.04
CA LEU A 55 19.67 -11.80 18.78
C LEU A 55 18.61 -12.84 18.47
N ALA A 56 18.91 -14.13 18.66
CA ALA A 56 17.95 -15.22 18.49
C ALA A 56 16.70 -15.03 19.36
N THR A 57 16.88 -14.66 20.63
CA THR A 57 15.76 -14.41 21.55
C THR A 57 14.89 -13.24 21.10
N VAL A 58 15.50 -12.15 20.64
CA VAL A 58 14.79 -10.99 20.11
C VAL A 58 13.99 -11.39 18.85
N GLU A 59 14.60 -12.11 17.91
CA GLU A 59 13.96 -12.55 16.67
C GLU A 59 12.78 -13.49 16.93
N PHE A 60 12.90 -14.47 17.84
CA PHE A 60 11.80 -15.33 18.23
C PHE A 60 10.66 -14.57 18.91
N THR A 61 11.00 -13.60 19.76
CA THR A 61 9.99 -12.77 20.43
C THR A 61 9.20 -11.95 19.43
N ILE A 62 9.90 -11.27 18.51
CA ILE A 62 9.27 -10.48 17.44
C ILE A 62 8.41 -11.38 16.57
N SER A 63 8.91 -12.55 16.18
CA SER A 63 8.16 -13.53 15.39
C SER A 63 6.84 -13.92 16.06
N GLY A 64 6.87 -14.23 17.35
CA GLY A 64 5.68 -14.56 18.13
C GLY A 64 4.68 -13.41 18.20
N LEU A 65 5.15 -12.19 18.42
CA LEU A 65 4.30 -10.98 18.44
C LEU A 65 3.64 -10.72 17.08
N LEU A 66 4.36 -10.89 15.98
CA LEU A 66 3.81 -10.72 14.64
C LEU A 66 2.80 -11.82 14.32
N PHE A 67 3.11 -13.06 14.67
CA PHE A 67 2.19 -14.18 14.46
C PHE A 67 0.86 -13.97 15.22
N LEU A 68 0.90 -13.51 16.46
CA LEU A 68 -0.30 -13.20 17.23
C LEU A 68 -0.99 -11.92 16.71
N GLY A 69 -0.23 -10.91 16.34
CA GLY A 69 -0.72 -9.64 15.80
C GLY A 69 -1.57 -9.80 14.54
N ARG A 70 -1.27 -10.79 13.70
CA ARG A 70 -2.05 -11.07 12.48
C ARG A 70 -3.54 -11.39 12.75
N PHE A 71 -3.86 -11.95 13.91
CA PHE A 71 -5.25 -12.23 14.28
C PHE A 71 -5.96 -10.96 14.75
N ARG A 72 -5.27 -10.07 15.46
CA ARG A 72 -5.79 -8.77 15.88
C ARG A 72 -6.13 -7.84 14.70
N LEU A 73 -5.40 -7.96 13.57
CA LEU A 73 -5.65 -7.18 12.37
C LEU A 73 -7.03 -7.42 11.74
N ARG A 74 -7.71 -8.52 12.06
CA ARG A 74 -9.05 -8.81 11.53
C ARG A 74 -10.10 -7.81 12.01
N ALA A 75 -10.00 -7.36 13.26
CA ALA A 75 -11.02 -6.58 13.94
C ALA A 75 -10.62 -5.12 14.21
N THR A 76 -9.41 -4.70 13.82
CA THR A 76 -8.94 -3.35 14.15
C THR A 76 -9.61 -2.28 13.27
N SER A 77 -10.03 -1.17 13.89
CA SER A 77 -10.51 0.03 13.20
C SER A 77 -9.36 0.98 12.78
N HIS A 78 -8.16 0.80 13.32
CA HIS A 78 -7.01 1.70 13.12
C HIS A 78 -5.87 1.03 12.33
N LEU A 79 -6.18 0.54 11.11
CA LEU A 79 -5.22 -0.19 10.28
C LEU A 79 -3.94 0.61 9.99
N GLU A 80 -4.05 1.91 9.70
CA GLU A 80 -2.89 2.75 9.42
C GLU A 80 -1.90 2.82 10.58
N ARG A 81 -2.37 2.91 11.82
CA ARG A 81 -1.50 2.91 13.01
C ARG A 81 -0.72 1.60 13.13
N TRP A 82 -1.35 0.47 12.82
CA TRP A 82 -0.70 -0.83 12.80
C TRP A 82 0.36 -0.92 11.70
N ILE A 83 0.09 -0.35 10.52
CA ILE A 83 1.04 -0.32 9.40
C ILE A 83 2.28 0.50 9.77
N TYR A 84 2.08 1.76 10.24
CA TYR A 84 3.20 2.59 10.67
C TYR A 84 3.99 1.96 11.82
N GLY A 85 3.30 1.44 12.83
CA GLY A 85 3.94 0.76 13.97
C GLY A 85 4.81 -0.41 13.53
N TYR A 86 4.31 -1.24 12.63
CA TYR A 86 5.07 -2.36 12.07
C TYR A 86 6.28 -1.90 11.28
N LEU A 87 6.11 -0.96 10.34
CA LEU A 87 7.20 -0.51 9.46
C LEU A 87 8.31 0.18 10.25
N ILE A 88 7.96 1.10 11.16
CA ILE A 88 8.95 1.78 12.01
C ILE A 88 9.69 0.74 12.87
N PHE A 89 8.96 -0.20 13.45
CA PHE A 89 9.54 -1.22 14.31
C PHE A 89 10.50 -2.14 13.55
N ILE A 90 10.08 -2.70 12.40
CA ILE A 90 10.91 -3.62 11.64
C ILE A 90 12.13 -2.94 11.01
N PHE A 91 11.99 -1.68 10.56
CA PHE A 91 13.11 -0.91 10.01
C PHE A 91 14.12 -0.56 11.10
N SER A 92 13.65 -0.17 12.29
CA SER A 92 14.52 0.06 13.45
C SER A 92 15.22 -1.22 13.92
N PHE A 93 14.52 -2.36 13.85
CA PHE A 93 15.11 -3.67 14.15
C PHE A 93 16.22 -4.02 13.15
N ILE A 94 16.02 -3.77 11.85
CA ILE A 94 17.09 -3.95 10.84
C ILE A 94 18.31 -3.07 11.18
N PHE A 95 18.10 -1.81 11.56
CA PHE A 95 19.22 -0.96 11.98
C PHE A 95 19.96 -1.51 13.21
N LEU A 96 19.23 -2.04 14.19
CA LEU A 96 19.85 -2.71 15.34
C LEU A 96 20.75 -3.85 14.89
N VAL A 97 20.28 -4.70 13.97
CA VAL A 97 21.07 -5.80 13.41
C VAL A 97 22.31 -5.29 12.68
N LEU A 98 22.20 -4.20 11.89
CA LEU A 98 23.29 -3.65 11.09
C LEU A 98 24.41 -3.03 11.95
N ILE A 99 24.10 -2.53 13.15
CA ILE A 99 25.07 -1.90 14.06
C ILE A 99 25.79 -2.94 14.91
N MET A 100 25.33 -4.20 14.94
CA MET A 100 25.96 -5.23 15.75
C MET A 100 27.37 -5.58 15.25
N PRO A 101 28.35 -5.82 16.14
CA PRO A 101 29.76 -6.04 15.76
C PRO A 101 30.03 -7.25 14.87
N LYS A 102 29.09 -8.20 14.82
CA LYS A 102 29.17 -9.39 13.98
C LYS A 102 28.17 -9.39 12.81
N ALA A 103 27.62 -8.22 12.48
CA ALA A 103 26.69 -8.12 11.36
C ALA A 103 27.39 -8.45 10.04
N SER A 104 26.74 -9.28 9.23
CA SER A 104 27.22 -9.55 7.87
C SER A 104 27.06 -8.31 6.99
N ILE A 105 28.07 -8.00 6.17
CA ILE A 105 27.97 -6.91 5.18
C ILE A 105 26.81 -7.11 4.22
N THR A 106 26.40 -8.35 3.95
CA THR A 106 25.23 -8.68 3.12
C THR A 106 23.90 -8.31 3.77
N ALA A 107 23.87 -8.10 5.09
CA ALA A 107 22.65 -7.68 5.79
C ALA A 107 22.15 -6.28 5.33
N TYR A 108 23.02 -5.44 4.79
CA TYR A 108 22.63 -4.14 4.24
C TYR A 108 21.68 -4.22 3.04
N VAL A 109 21.60 -5.38 2.36
CA VAL A 109 20.61 -5.59 1.30
C VAL A 109 19.17 -5.42 1.80
N TRP A 110 18.92 -5.68 3.10
CA TRP A 110 17.57 -5.54 3.68
C TRP A 110 17.05 -4.09 3.69
N ILE A 111 17.93 -3.07 3.67
CA ILE A 111 17.48 -1.67 3.59
C ILE A 111 16.74 -1.38 2.26
N LEU A 112 17.06 -2.11 1.19
CA LEU A 112 16.39 -1.96 -0.11
C LEU A 112 14.91 -2.39 -0.06
N MET A 113 14.50 -3.16 0.97
CA MET A 113 13.10 -3.52 1.19
C MET A 113 12.27 -2.39 1.80
N PHE A 114 12.90 -1.33 2.35
CA PHE A 114 12.17 -0.23 2.99
C PHE A 114 11.19 0.48 2.04
N PRO A 115 11.59 0.92 0.83
CA PRO A 115 10.64 1.49 -0.10
C PRO A 115 9.58 0.49 -0.54
N VAL A 116 9.93 -0.76 -0.82
CA VAL A 116 8.98 -1.77 -1.28
C VAL A 116 7.84 -1.96 -0.27
N LEU A 117 8.17 -2.22 1.00
CA LEU A 117 7.19 -2.43 2.05
C LEU A 117 6.37 -1.16 2.34
N SER A 118 7.03 0.00 2.38
CA SER A 118 6.38 1.27 2.68
C SER A 118 5.37 1.65 1.61
N TYR A 119 5.73 1.55 0.32
CA TYR A 119 4.81 1.88 -0.77
C TYR A 119 3.67 0.88 -0.89
N LEU A 120 3.96 -0.41 -0.72
CA LEU A 120 2.94 -1.46 -0.77
C LEU A 120 1.84 -1.26 0.29
N LEU A 121 2.21 -0.83 1.49
CA LEU A 121 1.30 -0.68 2.61
C LEU A 121 0.71 0.73 2.78
N LEU A 122 1.49 1.78 2.50
CA LEU A 122 1.09 3.17 2.72
C LEU A 122 0.71 3.90 1.42
N GLY A 123 1.04 3.33 0.25
CA GLY A 123 0.88 3.98 -1.04
C GLY A 123 1.92 5.08 -1.27
N LYS A 124 1.73 5.86 -2.34
CA LYS A 124 2.72 6.80 -2.86
C LYS A 124 3.25 7.81 -1.84
N ARG A 125 2.36 8.56 -1.18
CA ARG A 125 2.78 9.63 -0.25
C ARG A 125 3.39 9.08 1.04
N GLY A 126 2.67 8.19 1.74
CA GLY A 126 3.14 7.61 3.00
C GLY A 126 4.40 6.76 2.79
N GLY A 127 4.45 6.01 1.69
CA GLY A 127 5.58 5.19 1.32
C GLY A 127 6.86 6.00 1.13
N PHE A 128 6.79 7.12 0.38
CA PHE A 128 7.94 8.00 0.19
C PHE A 128 8.44 8.62 1.50
N TRP A 129 7.55 9.29 2.23
CA TRP A 129 7.92 10.01 3.44
C TRP A 129 8.44 9.11 4.57
N LEU A 130 8.04 7.84 4.59
CA LEU A 130 8.60 6.88 5.54
C LEU A 130 9.90 6.28 5.06
N SER A 131 9.96 5.77 3.81
CA SER A 131 11.11 5.00 3.34
C SER A 131 12.35 5.85 3.02
N ALA A 132 12.19 7.07 2.49
CA ALA A 132 13.32 7.90 2.08
C ALA A 132 14.26 8.25 3.26
N PRO A 133 13.78 8.74 4.43
CA PRO A 133 14.65 9.00 5.57
C PRO A 133 15.28 7.71 6.14
N PHE A 134 14.53 6.60 6.22
CA PHE A 134 15.10 5.34 6.68
C PHE A 134 16.18 4.81 5.72
N LEU A 135 16.00 4.93 4.42
CA LEU A 135 17.03 4.61 3.43
C LEU A 135 18.27 5.46 3.61
N ALA A 136 18.12 6.77 3.77
CA ALA A 136 19.25 7.69 3.98
C ALA A 136 20.03 7.31 5.24
N VAL A 137 19.33 7.04 6.35
CA VAL A 137 19.98 6.58 7.61
C VAL A 137 20.67 5.23 7.40
N GLY A 138 20.08 4.28 6.68
CA GLY A 138 20.71 2.99 6.37
C GLY A 138 22.00 3.14 5.56
N CYS A 139 22.02 4.03 4.57
CA CYS A 139 23.24 4.34 3.80
C CYS A 139 24.31 5.02 4.67
N LEU A 140 23.90 5.91 5.60
CA LEU A 140 24.84 6.52 6.56
C LEU A 140 25.43 5.49 7.52
N ILE A 141 24.60 4.58 8.06
CA ILE A 141 25.10 3.48 8.92
C ILE A 141 26.13 2.66 8.16
N TYR A 142 25.86 2.31 6.87
CA TYR A 142 26.83 1.61 6.04
C TYR A 142 28.14 2.39 5.91
N ALA A 143 28.07 3.68 5.56
CA ALA A 143 29.23 4.53 5.34
C ALA A 143 30.18 4.58 6.54
N PHE A 144 29.62 4.64 7.75
CA PHE A 144 30.41 4.70 9.00
C PHE A 144 30.83 3.32 9.51
N SER A 145 30.00 2.28 9.34
CA SER A 145 30.31 0.93 9.85
C SER A 145 31.36 0.18 9.05
N VAL A 146 31.51 0.50 7.76
CA VAL A 146 32.42 -0.19 6.84
C VAL A 146 33.64 0.67 6.48
N ASP A 147 33.84 1.77 7.20
CA ASP A 147 34.94 2.72 6.93
C ASP A 147 35.04 3.09 5.43
N SER A 148 33.93 3.42 4.82
CA SER A 148 33.75 3.53 3.37
C SER A 148 34.60 4.61 2.70
N PHE A 149 35.28 5.44 3.46
CA PHE A 149 36.11 6.52 2.94
C PHE A 149 37.64 6.20 2.92
N ILE A 150 38.01 4.99 3.36
CA ILE A 150 39.44 4.63 3.51
C ILE A 150 40.07 4.10 2.21
N SER A 151 39.27 3.45 1.35
CA SER A 151 39.78 2.85 0.10
C SER A 151 38.84 3.10 -1.08
N ALA A 152 39.40 3.08 -2.30
CA ALA A 152 38.62 3.22 -3.53
C ALA A 152 37.56 2.13 -3.65
N LEU A 153 37.86 0.91 -3.23
CA LEU A 153 36.86 -0.19 -3.26
C LEU A 153 35.71 0.05 -2.28
N ALA A 154 35.99 0.56 -1.10
CA ALA A 154 34.96 0.88 -0.11
C ALA A 154 34.05 2.02 -0.59
N ILE A 155 34.60 3.04 -1.26
CA ILE A 155 33.84 4.10 -1.92
C ILE A 155 32.93 3.53 -3.02
N ILE A 156 33.44 2.63 -3.86
CA ILE A 156 32.67 1.98 -4.92
C ILE A 156 31.48 1.20 -4.31
N ASN A 157 31.70 0.45 -3.24
CA ASN A 157 30.65 -0.31 -2.57
C ASN A 157 29.56 0.61 -1.98
N LEU A 158 29.95 1.73 -1.36
CA LEU A 158 29.00 2.74 -0.87
C LEU A 158 28.18 3.33 -2.03
N LEU A 159 28.85 3.73 -3.12
CA LEU A 159 28.18 4.29 -4.29
C LEU A 159 27.19 3.28 -4.92
N ASN A 160 27.58 2.01 -5.00
CA ASN A 160 26.69 0.95 -5.47
C ASN A 160 25.44 0.83 -4.59
N LEU A 161 25.60 0.83 -3.27
CA LEU A 161 24.48 0.76 -2.33
C LEU A 161 23.55 1.97 -2.47
N VAL A 162 24.13 3.19 -2.50
CA VAL A 162 23.35 4.43 -2.63
C VAL A 162 22.61 4.48 -3.97
N LEU A 163 23.28 4.09 -5.07
CA LEU A 163 22.67 4.04 -6.39
C LEU A 163 21.54 3.01 -6.44
N CYS A 164 21.75 1.80 -5.93
CA CYS A 164 20.71 0.77 -5.84
C CYS A 164 19.51 1.25 -5.00
N ALA A 165 19.76 1.90 -3.86
CA ALA A 165 18.73 2.43 -3.00
C ALA A 165 17.91 3.54 -3.71
N ALA A 166 18.59 4.47 -4.39
CA ALA A 166 17.94 5.54 -5.16
C ALA A 166 17.11 4.99 -6.32
N LEU A 167 17.66 4.04 -7.08
CA LEU A 167 16.95 3.39 -8.18
C LEU A 167 15.74 2.60 -7.67
N MET A 168 15.88 1.84 -6.58
CA MET A 168 14.77 1.10 -5.97
C MET A 168 13.64 2.05 -5.55
N LEU A 169 13.98 3.16 -4.88
CA LEU A 169 13.02 4.18 -4.48
C LEU A 169 12.31 4.78 -5.71
N ALA A 170 13.06 5.12 -6.77
CA ALA A 170 12.53 5.67 -8.00
C ALA A 170 11.59 4.68 -8.72
N PHE A 171 12.01 3.42 -8.88
CA PHE A 171 11.21 2.40 -9.53
C PHE A 171 9.90 2.12 -8.78
N VAL A 172 9.95 1.96 -7.47
CA VAL A 172 8.76 1.73 -6.66
C VAL A 172 7.82 2.94 -6.72
N HIS A 173 8.37 4.17 -6.73
CA HIS A 173 7.59 5.39 -6.86
C HIS A 173 6.86 5.47 -8.21
N VAL A 174 7.56 5.19 -9.31
CA VAL A 174 6.99 5.15 -10.66
C VAL A 174 5.94 4.04 -10.77
N TYR A 175 6.27 2.84 -10.27
CA TYR A 175 5.35 1.70 -10.28
C TYR A 175 4.04 2.02 -9.55
N GLU A 176 4.12 2.55 -8.33
CA GLU A 176 2.92 2.89 -7.55
C GLU A 176 2.10 4.00 -8.22
N THR A 177 2.76 4.98 -8.85
CA THR A 177 2.05 6.02 -9.63
C THR A 177 1.26 5.40 -10.78
N ARG A 178 1.88 4.52 -11.56
CA ARG A 178 1.21 3.83 -12.67
C ARG A 178 0.11 2.89 -12.22
N ARG A 179 0.31 2.21 -11.11
CA ARG A 179 -0.70 1.36 -10.49
C ARG A 179 -1.93 2.16 -10.06
N GLU A 180 -1.74 3.30 -9.37
CA GLU A 180 -2.85 4.18 -8.97
C GLU A 180 -3.64 4.71 -10.18
N GLU A 181 -2.96 5.08 -11.26
CA GLU A 181 -3.58 5.51 -12.52
C GLU A 181 -4.39 4.39 -13.18
N ALA A 182 -3.84 3.17 -13.23
CA ALA A 182 -4.50 2.01 -13.80
C ALA A 182 -5.74 1.59 -12.99
N GLU A 183 -5.61 1.54 -11.67
CA GLU A 183 -6.75 1.26 -10.77
C GLU A 183 -7.87 2.28 -10.95
N LEU A 184 -7.53 3.57 -11.10
CA LEU A 184 -8.54 4.61 -11.33
C LEU A 184 -9.25 4.42 -12.67
N LYS A 185 -8.51 4.12 -13.74
CA LYS A 185 -9.10 3.84 -15.07
C LYS A 185 -10.03 2.64 -15.04
N LEU A 186 -9.59 1.54 -14.44
CA LEU A 186 -10.43 0.34 -14.30
C LEU A 186 -11.71 0.63 -13.51
N PHE A 187 -11.60 1.40 -12.44
CA PHE A 187 -12.73 1.80 -11.63
C PHE A 187 -13.73 2.67 -12.42
N MET A 188 -13.24 3.64 -13.20
CA MET A 188 -14.10 4.46 -14.06
C MET A 188 -14.82 3.62 -15.14
N MET A 189 -14.10 2.67 -15.78
CA MET A 189 -14.67 1.77 -16.77
C MET A 189 -15.75 0.87 -16.16
N ALA A 190 -15.58 0.42 -14.91
CA ALA A 190 -16.56 -0.41 -14.21
C ALA A 190 -17.82 0.35 -13.78
N GLN A 191 -17.80 1.69 -13.81
CA GLN A 191 -18.93 2.52 -13.36
C GLN A 191 -19.65 3.28 -14.47
N SER A 192 -19.12 3.29 -15.68
CA SER A 192 -19.73 3.94 -16.83
C SER A 192 -20.20 2.92 -17.85
N ASP A 193 -21.27 3.27 -18.54
CA ASP A 193 -21.73 2.58 -19.74
C ASP A 193 -20.80 2.91 -20.92
N SER A 194 -20.30 1.90 -21.60
CA SER A 194 -19.30 2.07 -22.66
C SER A 194 -19.82 2.77 -23.92
N LEU A 195 -21.15 2.81 -24.11
CA LEU A 195 -21.77 3.41 -25.29
C LEU A 195 -22.07 4.88 -25.07
N THR A 196 -22.61 5.23 -23.90
CA THR A 196 -23.12 6.57 -23.60
C THR A 196 -22.17 7.40 -22.72
N GLY A 197 -21.20 6.76 -22.07
CA GLY A 197 -20.34 7.41 -21.07
C GLY A 197 -21.03 7.80 -19.77
N LEU A 198 -22.35 7.53 -19.64
CA LEU A 198 -23.13 7.79 -18.44
C LEU A 198 -22.85 6.73 -17.35
N ALA A 199 -23.30 7.00 -16.11
CA ALA A 199 -23.25 6.03 -15.04
C ALA A 199 -24.03 4.77 -15.42
N ASN A 200 -23.41 3.60 -15.29
CA ASN A 200 -24.09 2.34 -15.56
C ASN A 200 -25.09 1.97 -14.43
N GLN A 201 -25.86 0.92 -14.63
CA GLN A 201 -26.88 0.47 -13.69
C GLN A 201 -26.33 0.20 -12.27
N ALA A 202 -25.11 -0.36 -12.16
CA ALA A 202 -24.48 -0.65 -10.87
C ALA A 202 -24.13 0.66 -10.12
N SER A 203 -23.58 1.64 -10.84
CA SER A 203 -23.29 2.98 -10.32
C SER A 203 -24.56 3.71 -9.88
N PHE A 204 -25.61 3.66 -10.69
CA PHE A 204 -26.92 4.23 -10.36
C PHE A 204 -27.46 3.61 -9.06
N HIS A 205 -27.49 2.28 -8.95
CA HIS A 205 -28.06 1.59 -7.78
C HIS A 205 -27.29 1.94 -6.49
N SER A 206 -25.96 1.97 -6.55
CA SER A 206 -25.13 2.35 -5.40
C SER A 206 -25.35 3.80 -4.96
N THR A 207 -25.50 4.72 -5.92
CA THR A 207 -25.78 6.14 -5.68
C THR A 207 -27.15 6.32 -5.05
N LEU A 208 -28.16 5.61 -5.55
CA LEU A 208 -29.53 5.67 -5.04
C LEU A 208 -29.62 5.22 -3.57
N ILE A 209 -29.04 4.04 -3.23
CA ILE A 209 -29.02 3.54 -1.84
C ILE A 209 -28.39 4.56 -0.90
N ARG A 210 -27.27 5.16 -1.33
CA ARG A 210 -26.59 6.16 -0.51
C ARG A 210 -27.42 7.41 -0.33
N THR A 211 -28.04 7.93 -1.40
CA THR A 211 -28.89 9.14 -1.34
C THR A 211 -30.05 8.92 -0.38
N ILE A 212 -30.68 7.74 -0.41
CA ILE A 212 -31.72 7.36 0.55
C ILE A 212 -31.22 7.45 1.98
N ALA A 213 -30.06 6.81 2.26
CA ALA A 213 -29.48 6.80 3.62
C ALA A 213 -29.02 8.19 4.09
N GLU A 214 -28.59 9.07 3.19
CA GLU A 214 -28.27 10.47 3.51
C GLU A 214 -29.51 11.29 3.82
N CYS A 215 -30.58 11.12 3.05
CA CYS A 215 -31.85 11.81 3.28
C CYS A 215 -32.47 11.38 4.62
N ASP A 216 -32.44 10.10 4.94
CA ASP A 216 -32.90 9.57 6.23
C ASP A 216 -32.14 10.18 7.42
N ARG A 217 -30.83 10.37 7.29
CA ARG A 217 -30.00 10.97 8.34
C ARG A 217 -30.24 12.46 8.53
N ASN A 218 -30.42 13.18 7.41
CA ASN A 218 -30.48 14.65 7.42
C ASN A 218 -31.92 15.18 7.48
N GLY A 219 -32.92 14.30 7.42
CA GLY A 219 -34.34 14.68 7.35
C GLY A 219 -34.69 15.43 6.05
N SER A 220 -33.89 15.22 4.98
CA SER A 220 -34.11 15.86 3.66
C SER A 220 -34.81 14.89 2.70
N GLY A 221 -35.42 15.41 1.64
CA GLY A 221 -35.98 14.62 0.56
C GLY A 221 -35.15 14.71 -0.71
N PHE A 222 -35.36 13.75 -1.64
CA PHE A 222 -34.84 13.81 -3.01
C PHE A 222 -35.95 13.43 -4.00
N ALA A 223 -35.81 13.80 -5.26
CA ALA A 223 -36.69 13.39 -6.34
C ALA A 223 -35.92 12.50 -7.32
N LEU A 224 -36.52 11.36 -7.69
CA LEU A 224 -35.98 10.48 -8.73
C LEU A 224 -36.84 10.65 -9.99
N VAL A 225 -36.17 11.00 -11.11
CA VAL A 225 -36.82 11.06 -12.42
C VAL A 225 -36.35 9.89 -13.26
N ILE A 226 -37.24 9.08 -13.74
CA ILE A 226 -36.99 7.97 -14.66
C ILE A 226 -37.59 8.35 -16.01
N MET A 227 -36.78 8.25 -17.06
CA MET A 227 -37.20 8.54 -18.44
C MET A 227 -36.88 7.35 -19.32
N ASP A 228 -37.78 7.01 -20.22
CA ASP A 228 -37.58 6.01 -21.27
C ASP A 228 -37.88 6.61 -22.63
N VAL A 229 -37.27 6.08 -23.67
CA VAL A 229 -37.49 6.52 -25.05
C VAL A 229 -38.47 5.60 -25.72
N ASP A 230 -39.64 6.16 -26.08
CA ASP A 230 -40.68 5.42 -26.76
C ASP A 230 -40.21 4.84 -28.09
N HIS A 231 -40.52 3.57 -28.30
CA HIS A 231 -40.15 2.83 -29.52
C HIS A 231 -38.67 2.71 -29.82
N PHE A 232 -37.75 2.88 -28.85
CA PHE A 232 -36.30 2.83 -29.03
C PHE A 232 -35.82 1.54 -29.74
N LYS A 233 -36.44 0.39 -29.39
CA LYS A 233 -36.14 -0.88 -30.00
C LYS A 233 -36.46 -0.88 -31.52
N ARG A 234 -37.46 -0.17 -31.98
CA ARG A 234 -37.83 -0.06 -33.37
C ARG A 234 -36.88 0.87 -34.13
N VAL A 235 -36.43 1.93 -33.51
CA VAL A 235 -35.42 2.85 -34.07
C VAL A 235 -34.12 2.11 -34.31
N ASN A 236 -33.64 1.39 -33.32
CA ASN A 236 -32.39 0.57 -33.44
C ASN A 236 -32.49 -0.53 -34.51
N ALA A 237 -33.67 -1.16 -34.65
CA ALA A 237 -33.91 -2.18 -35.68
C ALA A 237 -33.90 -1.60 -37.10
N THR A 238 -34.27 -0.32 -37.28
CA THR A 238 -34.42 0.33 -38.61
C THR A 238 -33.15 1.11 -38.99
N MET A 239 -32.48 1.73 -38.05
CA MET A 239 -31.31 2.63 -38.28
C MET A 239 -29.96 2.04 -37.81
N GLY A 240 -29.95 0.91 -37.11
CA GLY A 240 -28.75 0.33 -36.53
C GLY A 240 -28.37 0.97 -35.18
N HIS A 241 -27.41 0.37 -34.48
CA HIS A 241 -26.94 0.82 -33.16
C HIS A 241 -26.06 2.08 -33.17
N GLY A 242 -25.87 2.72 -34.31
CA GLY A 242 -24.98 3.88 -34.49
C GLY A 242 -25.70 5.16 -34.96
N ALA A 243 -27.03 5.19 -34.91
CA ALA A 243 -27.82 6.36 -35.26
C ALA A 243 -28.07 7.27 -34.05
#